data_e2318530b2acd8d39fccca1e921f7a4c
#
_entry.id   e2318530b2acd8d39fccca1e921f7a4c
#
_cell.length_a   1.000
_cell.length_b   1.000
_cell.length_c   1.000
_cell.angle_alpha   90.00
_cell.angle_beta   90.00
_cell.angle_gamma   90.00
#
_symmetry.space_group_name_H-M   'P 1'
#
loop_
_entity.id
_entity.type
_entity.pdbx_description
1 polymer ?
#
loop_
_entity_poly.entity_id
_entity_poly.type
_entity_poly.pdbx_seq_one_letter_code
_entity_poly.pdbx_strand_id
1 'polypeptide(L)'
;GQNAVVVDIRREEEWKQTGVIFGSILSTFFNKDGTANINIFLDDLKESVSPEQTIFLICRTGRRTKLAANFMLSNTKFKEVFSVTGGITEWKKQGFRTVSYP
;
A
#
# COMPACT_ATOMS: atom_id res chain seq x y z
N GLY A 1 -0.63 -14.79 -4.84
CA GLY A 1 0.32 -15.70 -5.47
C GLY A 1 1.75 -15.30 -5.21
N GLN A 2 2.66 -16.06 -5.75
CA GLN A 2 4.09 -15.85 -5.53
C GLN A 2 4.59 -14.49 -6.04
N ASN A 3 3.90 -13.95 -7.04
CA ASN A 3 4.29 -12.71 -7.67
C ASN A 3 3.47 -11.51 -7.20
N ALA A 4 2.65 -11.71 -6.17
CA ALA A 4 1.81 -10.65 -5.64
C ALA A 4 2.41 -10.11 -4.35
N VAL A 5 2.37 -8.79 -4.19
CA VAL A 5 2.84 -8.13 -2.97
C VAL A 5 1.76 -7.18 -2.48
N VAL A 6 1.68 -7.00 -1.18
CA VAL A 6 0.80 -6.00 -0.55
C VAL A 6 1.67 -4.85 -0.09
N VAL A 7 1.29 -3.64 -0.46
CA VAL A 7 2.00 -2.43 -0.05
C VAL A 7 1.05 -1.57 0.77
N ASP A 8 1.38 -1.36 2.03
CA ASP A 8 0.60 -0.50 2.92
C ASP A 8 1.12 0.91 2.79
N ILE A 9 0.32 1.79 2.19
CA ILE A 9 0.74 3.15 1.88
C ILE A 9 0.33 4.18 2.93
N ARG A 10 -0.14 3.69 4.07
CA ARG A 10 -0.56 4.58 5.18
C ARG A 10 0.65 5.19 5.87
N ARG A 11 0.39 6.01 6.87
CA ARG A 11 1.43 6.62 7.69
C ARG A 11 1.75 5.75 8.91
N GLU A 12 2.91 5.98 9.49
CA GLU A 12 3.39 5.19 10.64
C GLU A 12 2.41 5.24 11.82
N GLU A 13 1.82 6.39 12.10
CA GLU A 13 0.86 6.50 13.20
C GLU A 13 -0.35 5.60 13.00
N GLU A 14 -0.76 5.37 11.75
CA GLU A 14 -1.86 4.46 11.43
C GLU A 14 -1.45 3.00 11.62
N TRP A 15 -0.21 2.65 11.24
CA TRP A 15 0.31 1.31 11.46
C TRP A 15 0.36 0.97 12.95
N LYS A 16 0.72 1.94 13.77
CA LYS A 16 0.76 1.76 15.24
C LYS A 16 -0.62 1.54 15.82
N GLN A 17 -1.64 2.19 15.26
CA GLN A 17 -3.01 2.09 15.77
C GLN A 17 -3.67 0.76 15.44
N THR A 18 -3.50 0.27 14.23
CA THR A 18 -4.27 -0.89 13.75
C THR A 18 -3.43 -2.14 13.58
N GLY A 19 -2.10 -2.01 13.59
CA GLY A 19 -1.23 -3.06 13.09
C GLY A 19 -1.17 -3.05 11.58
N VAL A 20 -0.48 -4.04 11.01
CA VAL A 20 -0.22 -4.15 9.59
C VAL A 20 -0.44 -5.58 9.13
N ILE A 21 -0.63 -5.79 7.84
CA ILE A 21 -0.72 -7.15 7.27
C ILE A 21 0.68 -7.76 7.27
N PHE A 22 0.80 -8.98 7.82
CA PHE A 22 2.08 -9.67 7.87
C PHE A 22 2.66 -9.82 6.46
N GLY A 23 3.93 -9.46 6.32
CA GLY A 23 4.63 -9.55 5.04
C GLY A 23 4.39 -8.39 4.08
N SER A 24 3.55 -7.43 4.44
CA SER A 24 3.33 -6.28 3.59
C SER A 24 4.55 -5.35 3.61
N ILE A 25 4.75 -4.64 2.50
CA ILE A 25 5.75 -3.60 2.41
C ILE A 25 5.12 -2.32 2.97
N LEU A 26 5.82 -1.65 3.88
CA LEU A 26 5.32 -0.43 4.51
C LEU A 26 6.01 0.76 3.87
N SER A 27 5.27 1.51 3.05
CA SER A 27 5.84 2.65 2.34
C SER A 27 4.77 3.72 2.14
N THR A 28 4.88 4.80 2.91
CA THR A 28 3.90 5.89 2.90
C THR A 28 3.91 6.62 1.56
N PHE A 29 2.74 6.74 0.95
CA PHE A 29 2.58 7.49 -0.31
C PHE A 29 2.21 8.96 -0.03
N PHE A 30 1.20 9.19 0.81
CA PHE A 30 0.72 10.54 1.11
C PHE A 30 1.20 11.02 2.48
N ASN A 31 1.67 12.24 2.53
CA ASN A 31 1.98 12.94 3.77
C ASN A 31 0.68 13.35 4.47
N LYS A 32 0.81 13.78 5.73
CA LYS A 32 -0.33 14.20 6.53
C LYS A 32 -1.09 15.37 5.91
N ASP A 33 -0.40 16.24 5.19
CA ASP A 33 -0.99 17.40 4.51
C ASP A 33 -1.59 17.06 3.13
N GLY A 34 -1.54 15.80 2.74
CA GLY A 34 -2.10 15.36 1.45
C GLY A 34 -1.12 15.38 0.29
N THR A 35 0.08 15.92 0.49
CA THR A 35 1.11 15.86 -0.56
C THR A 35 1.71 14.46 -0.63
N ALA A 36 2.30 14.12 -1.78
CA ALA A 36 2.87 12.79 -1.98
C ALA A 36 4.38 12.84 -2.11
N ASN A 37 5.06 11.90 -1.44
CA ASN A 37 6.50 11.70 -1.56
C ASN A 37 6.79 10.69 -2.68
N ILE A 38 6.48 11.08 -3.91
CA ILE A 38 6.46 10.14 -5.04
C ILE A 38 7.81 9.49 -5.28
N ASN A 39 8.89 10.28 -5.32
CA ASN A 39 10.21 9.74 -5.61
C ASN A 39 10.69 8.77 -4.53
N ILE A 40 10.49 9.12 -3.27
CA ILE A 40 10.87 8.26 -2.15
C ILE A 40 10.07 6.96 -2.21
N PHE A 41 8.77 7.06 -2.44
CA PHE A 41 7.89 5.90 -2.53
C PHE A 41 8.32 4.96 -3.66
N LEU A 42 8.57 5.50 -4.84
CA LEU A 42 8.97 4.68 -5.99
C LEU A 42 10.35 4.07 -5.81
N ASP A 43 11.29 4.81 -5.21
CA ASP A 43 12.62 4.27 -4.92
C ASP A 43 12.55 3.10 -3.94
N ASP A 44 11.75 3.23 -2.89
CA ASP A 44 11.51 2.14 -1.93
C ASP A 44 10.93 0.90 -2.63
N LEU A 45 9.96 1.09 -3.49
CA LEU A 45 9.34 -0.03 -4.19
C LEU A 45 10.31 -0.74 -5.13
N LYS A 46 11.12 0.02 -5.86
CA LYS A 46 12.06 -0.56 -6.84
C LYS A 46 13.07 -1.50 -6.19
N GLU A 47 13.37 -1.29 -4.92
CA GLU A 47 14.31 -2.16 -4.20
C GLU A 47 13.71 -3.54 -3.92
N SER A 48 12.39 -3.64 -3.82
CA SER A 48 11.71 -4.85 -3.35
C SER A 48 10.74 -5.46 -4.37
N VAL A 49 10.32 -4.70 -5.38
CA VAL A 49 9.24 -5.11 -6.28
C VAL A 49 9.64 -4.87 -7.72
N SER A 50 9.55 -5.92 -8.55
CA SER A 50 9.78 -5.77 -9.99
C SER A 50 8.50 -5.32 -10.71
N PRO A 51 8.63 -4.67 -11.89
CA PRO A 51 7.46 -4.19 -12.63
C PRO A 51 6.47 -5.25 -13.06
N GLU A 52 6.88 -6.52 -13.11
CA GLU A 52 6.04 -7.63 -13.52
C GLU A 52 5.19 -8.18 -12.38
N GLN A 53 5.49 -7.81 -11.15
CA GLN A 53 4.74 -8.31 -10.01
C GLN A 53 3.40 -7.61 -9.88
N THR A 54 2.42 -8.32 -9.34
CA THR A 54 1.11 -7.76 -9.03
C THR A 54 1.21 -7.04 -7.68
N ILE A 55 0.76 -5.80 -7.64
CA ILE A 55 0.79 -4.97 -6.43
C ILE A 55 -0.63 -4.72 -5.96
N PHE A 56 -0.87 -5.01 -4.69
CA PHE A 56 -2.11 -4.63 -4.00
C PHE A 56 -1.78 -3.53 -3.00
N LEU A 57 -2.30 -2.33 -3.26
CA LEU A 57 -2.11 -1.19 -2.36
C LEU A 57 -3.22 -1.19 -1.32
N ILE A 58 -2.84 -1.02 -0.06
CA ILE A 58 -3.84 -0.94 1.02
C ILE A 58 -3.67 0.38 1.79
N CYS A 59 -4.80 1.01 2.09
CA CYS A 59 -4.86 2.17 2.97
C CYS A 59 -5.98 1.95 3.99
N ARG A 60 -6.52 3.01 4.57
CA ARG A 60 -7.55 2.86 5.59
C ARG A 60 -8.87 2.34 5.01
N THR A 61 -9.38 3.00 3.96
CA THR A 61 -10.71 2.71 3.39
C THR A 61 -10.70 2.47 1.88
N GLY A 62 -9.55 2.58 1.22
CA GLY A 62 -9.42 2.37 -0.23
C GLY A 62 -9.37 3.64 -1.06
N ARG A 63 -9.62 4.82 -0.46
CA ARG A 63 -9.63 6.08 -1.20
C ARG A 63 -8.24 6.51 -1.67
N ARG A 64 -7.27 6.51 -0.75
CA ARG A 64 -5.90 6.90 -1.06
C ARG A 64 -5.26 5.96 -2.07
N THR A 65 -5.55 4.67 -1.95
CA THR A 65 -4.97 3.66 -2.83
C THR A 65 -5.51 3.73 -4.25
N LYS A 66 -6.74 4.18 -4.45
CA LYS A 66 -7.25 4.42 -5.81
C LYS A 66 -6.45 5.49 -6.52
N LEU A 67 -6.16 6.59 -5.83
CA LEU A 67 -5.35 7.67 -6.39
C LEU A 67 -3.93 7.20 -6.68
N ALA A 68 -3.32 6.50 -5.74
CA ALA A 68 -1.96 6.00 -5.89
C ALA A 68 -1.87 4.96 -7.02
N ALA A 69 -2.83 4.04 -7.11
CA ALA A 69 -2.85 3.02 -8.17
C ALA A 69 -2.97 3.66 -9.54
N ASN A 70 -3.87 4.63 -9.69
CA ASN A 70 -4.04 5.35 -10.96
C ASN A 70 -2.76 6.07 -11.37
N PHE A 71 -2.10 6.71 -10.40
CA PHE A 71 -0.83 7.36 -10.66
C PHE A 71 0.23 6.38 -11.14
N MET A 72 0.35 5.25 -10.45
CA MET A 72 1.37 4.24 -10.77
C MET A 72 1.14 3.63 -12.15
N LEU A 73 -0.11 3.31 -12.50
CA LEU A 73 -0.44 2.73 -13.79
C LEU A 73 -0.17 3.69 -14.94
N SER A 74 -0.34 5.00 -14.71
CA SER A 74 -0.13 6.00 -15.75
C SER A 74 1.31 6.47 -15.89
N ASN A 75 2.11 6.37 -14.82
CA ASN A 75 3.41 7.03 -14.76
C ASN A 75 4.60 6.12 -14.46
N THR A 76 4.38 4.83 -14.31
CA THR A 76 5.46 3.90 -14.01
C THR A 76 5.37 2.66 -14.91
N LYS A 77 6.37 1.78 -14.78
CA LYS A 77 6.41 0.52 -15.53
C LYS A 77 5.63 -0.59 -14.85
N PHE A 78 5.08 -0.35 -13.67
CA PHE A 78 4.25 -1.33 -12.99
C PHE A 78 2.96 -1.52 -13.78
N LYS A 79 2.62 -2.78 -14.08
CA LYS A 79 1.51 -3.12 -14.99
C LYS A 79 0.25 -3.53 -14.26
N GLU A 80 0.39 -4.14 -13.09
CA GLU A 80 -0.74 -4.68 -12.33
C GLU A 80 -0.73 -4.07 -10.94
N VAL A 81 -1.49 -2.99 -10.76
CA VAL A 81 -1.60 -2.28 -9.51
C VAL A 81 -3.08 -2.16 -9.16
N PHE A 82 -3.45 -2.69 -8.02
CA PHE A 82 -4.85 -2.72 -7.57
C PHE A 82 -4.97 -2.06 -6.19
N SER A 83 -6.11 -1.43 -5.98
CA SER A 83 -6.49 -0.90 -4.67
C SER A 83 -7.29 -1.97 -3.93
N VAL A 84 -6.90 -2.29 -2.69
CA VAL A 84 -7.68 -3.21 -1.86
C VAL A 84 -8.97 -2.51 -1.43
N THR A 85 -10.10 -3.00 -1.92
CA THR A 85 -11.41 -2.41 -1.66
C THR A 85 -11.70 -2.39 -0.16
N GLY A 86 -12.06 -1.21 0.34
CA GLY A 86 -12.36 -1.04 1.76
C GLY A 86 -11.14 -0.94 2.67
N GLY A 87 -9.94 -1.18 2.15
CA GLY A 87 -8.70 -1.03 2.88
C GLY A 87 -8.58 -1.88 4.13
N ILE A 88 -7.78 -1.40 5.09
CA ILE A 88 -7.53 -2.14 6.33
C ILE A 88 -8.79 -2.25 7.19
N THR A 89 -9.70 -1.29 7.07
CA THR A 89 -10.96 -1.33 7.80
C THR A 89 -11.79 -2.56 7.40
N GLU A 90 -11.93 -2.78 6.09
CA GLU A 90 -12.67 -3.95 5.59
C GLU A 90 -11.90 -5.24 5.86
N TRP A 91 -10.58 -5.22 5.73
CA TRP A 91 -9.72 -6.37 6.04
C TRP A 91 -10.00 -6.90 7.45
N LYS A 92 -10.00 -6.00 8.44
CA LYS A 92 -10.25 -6.37 9.83
C LYS A 92 -11.70 -6.77 10.07
N LYS A 93 -12.64 -6.10 9.41
CA LYS A 93 -14.08 -6.40 9.51
C LYS A 93 -14.38 -7.83 9.02
N GLN A 94 -13.67 -8.30 8.00
CA GLN A 94 -13.81 -9.66 7.49
C GLN A 94 -13.15 -10.71 8.37
N GLY A 95 -12.51 -10.30 9.46
CA GLY A 95 -11.86 -11.21 10.38
C GLY A 95 -10.43 -11.58 10.02
N PHE A 96 -9.86 -10.95 9.01
CA PHE A 96 -8.46 -11.18 8.66
C PHE A 96 -7.53 -10.50 9.66
N ARG A 97 -6.39 -11.13 9.89
CA ARG A 97 -5.48 -10.70 10.95
C ARG A 97 -4.51 -9.62 10.52
N THR A 98 -4.12 -8.80 11.50
CA THR A 98 -2.98 -7.91 11.40
C THR A 98 -1.98 -8.29 12.48
N VAL A 99 -0.75 -7.82 12.32
CA VAL A 99 0.29 -7.97 13.35
C VAL A 99 0.69 -6.59 13.84
N SER A 100 1.19 -6.54 15.08
CA SER A 100 1.58 -5.26 15.67
C SER A 100 2.75 -4.65 14.92
N TYR A 101 2.71 -3.35 14.74
CA TYR A 101 3.84 -2.59 14.24
C TYR A 101 4.64 -2.10 15.45
N PRO A 102 5.95 -2.40 15.51
CA PRO A 102 6.79 -2.03 16.68
C PRO A 102 7.09 -0.53 16.81
#